data_d8af1f38549cee8be9792845d01fe990
#
_entry.id   d8af1f38549cee8be9792845d01fe990
#
_cell.length_a   1.000
_cell.length_b   1.000
_cell.length_c   1.000
_cell.angle_alpha   90.00
_cell.angle_beta   90.00
_cell.angle_gamma   90.00
#
_symmetry.space_group_name_H-M   'P 1'
#
loop_
_entity.id
_entity.type
_entity.pdbx_description
1 polymer ?
#
loop_
_entity_poly.entity_id
_entity_poly.type
_entity_poly.pdbx_seq_one_letter_code
_entity_poly.pdbx_strand_id
1 'polypeptide(L)'
;GNPLYKHGKRTLQVNDTPLQGCPVVLNIEIPRMRCRNEGNKKHIWTPELYNVDENHKITRRALLALTEHSMRTTFEDAAIDFVLSPNTVKNVFVDFLEDNRKNLRFKTPAFIGIDEIKVKKLGELTVITDIEHRTLYDILQGRNQKTLTEYFMSLRDSEKVQWVCSDMYRPFEKSI
;
A
#
# COMPACT_ATOMS: atom_id res chain seq x y z
N GLY A 1 15.84 21.71 -36.83
CA GLY A 1 15.42 20.33 -37.00
C GLY A 1 15.23 19.64 -35.65
N ASN A 2 14.38 18.62 -35.57
CA ASN A 2 14.13 17.90 -34.33
C ASN A 2 15.41 17.15 -33.91
N PRO A 3 15.98 17.40 -32.71
CA PRO A 3 17.22 16.79 -32.28
C PRO A 3 17.11 15.28 -31.98
N LEU A 4 15.87 14.76 -31.90
CA LEU A 4 15.55 13.36 -31.59
C LEU A 4 15.37 12.54 -32.87
N TYR A 5 15.98 11.36 -32.92
CA TYR A 5 15.75 10.40 -34.00
C TYR A 5 15.54 8.98 -33.46
N LYS A 6 14.85 8.15 -34.22
CA LYS A 6 14.49 6.79 -33.85
C LYS A 6 15.74 5.91 -33.71
N HIS A 7 15.86 5.20 -32.59
CA HIS A 7 17.02 4.37 -32.24
C HIS A 7 16.62 2.93 -31.85
N GLY A 8 15.72 2.34 -32.58
CA GLY A 8 15.22 0.98 -32.31
C GLY A 8 13.97 0.94 -31.44
N LYS A 9 13.68 -0.24 -30.92
CA LYS A 9 12.52 -0.53 -30.10
C LYS A 9 12.91 -1.34 -28.86
N ARG A 10 12.13 -1.27 -27.80
CA ARG A 10 12.17 -2.16 -26.63
C ARG A 10 10.81 -2.85 -26.54
N THR A 11 10.79 -4.15 -26.35
CA THR A 11 9.55 -4.88 -26.02
C THR A 11 9.45 -5.03 -24.50
N LEU A 12 8.30 -4.69 -23.93
CA LEU A 12 7.99 -4.86 -22.53
C LEU A 12 6.78 -5.77 -22.42
N GLN A 13 6.89 -6.85 -21.63
CA GLN A 13 5.76 -7.69 -21.23
C GLN A 13 5.15 -7.13 -19.96
N VAL A 14 3.84 -6.92 -19.96
CA VAL A 14 3.09 -6.31 -18.87
C VAL A 14 1.85 -7.15 -18.60
N ASN A 15 1.64 -7.53 -17.34
CA ASN A 15 0.42 -8.22 -16.92
C ASN A 15 -0.75 -7.24 -16.88
N ASP A 16 -1.91 -7.71 -17.32
CA ASP A 16 -3.15 -6.95 -17.32
C ASP A 16 -4.23 -7.67 -16.52
N THR A 17 -5.37 -7.03 -16.33
CA THR A 17 -6.52 -7.61 -15.64
C THR A 17 -6.95 -8.91 -16.34
N PRO A 18 -7.15 -10.00 -15.60
CA PRO A 18 -7.65 -11.26 -16.17
C PRO A 18 -8.96 -11.05 -16.92
N LEU A 19 -9.10 -11.70 -18.06
CA LEU A 19 -10.30 -11.65 -18.88
C LEU A 19 -11.00 -13.01 -18.86
N GLN A 20 -12.22 -13.06 -18.36
CA GLN A 20 -13.02 -14.30 -18.25
C GLN A 20 -12.26 -15.44 -17.54
N GLY A 21 -11.54 -15.12 -16.49
CA GLY A 21 -10.70 -16.08 -15.73
C GLY A 21 -9.41 -16.49 -16.43
N CYS A 22 -9.10 -15.91 -17.60
CA CYS A 22 -7.83 -16.15 -18.27
C CYS A 22 -6.84 -15.01 -18.02
N PRO A 23 -5.57 -15.31 -17.73
CA PRO A 23 -4.55 -14.29 -17.56
C PRO A 23 -4.26 -13.57 -18.88
N VAL A 24 -4.00 -12.26 -18.77
CA VAL A 24 -3.70 -11.40 -19.92
C VAL A 24 -2.31 -10.81 -19.79
N VAL A 25 -1.48 -11.02 -20.81
CA VAL A 25 -0.14 -10.43 -20.90
C VAL A 25 -0.07 -9.59 -22.17
N LEU A 26 0.27 -8.31 -22.00
CA LEU A 26 0.46 -7.37 -23.09
C LEU A 26 1.93 -7.32 -23.51
N ASN A 27 2.21 -7.48 -24.79
CA ASN A 27 3.52 -7.24 -25.38
C ASN A 27 3.55 -5.84 -25.99
N ILE A 28 4.18 -4.88 -25.31
CA ILE A 28 4.19 -3.48 -25.70
C ILE A 28 5.53 -3.14 -26.38
N GLU A 29 5.48 -2.72 -27.64
CA GLU A 29 6.65 -2.19 -28.33
C GLU A 29 6.83 -0.71 -28.04
N ILE A 30 7.93 -0.33 -27.40
CA ILE A 30 8.24 1.03 -27.00
C ILE A 30 9.37 1.56 -27.90
N PRO A 31 9.18 2.66 -28.64
CA PRO A 31 10.24 3.25 -29.45
C PRO A 31 11.33 3.81 -28.55
N ARG A 32 12.59 3.60 -28.94
CA ARG A 32 13.75 4.26 -28.34
C ARG A 32 14.17 5.42 -29.22
N MET A 33 14.40 6.56 -28.58
CA MET A 33 14.83 7.78 -29.26
C MET A 33 16.24 8.13 -28.81
N ARG A 34 17.03 8.68 -29.71
CA ARG A 34 18.37 9.17 -29.41
C ARG A 34 18.48 10.67 -29.73
N CYS A 35 19.16 11.41 -28.86
CA CYS A 35 19.44 12.83 -29.05
C CYS A 35 20.75 13.02 -29.82
N ARG A 36 20.76 13.97 -30.77
CA ARG A 36 21.97 14.35 -31.54
C ARG A 36 22.81 15.39 -30.82
N ASN A 37 22.30 16.06 -29.79
CA ASN A 37 23.05 17.09 -29.07
C ASN A 37 24.07 16.44 -28.15
N GLU A 38 25.37 16.70 -28.41
CA GLU A 38 26.52 16.17 -27.64
C GLU A 38 26.55 16.66 -26.19
N GLY A 39 25.92 17.81 -25.88
CA GLY A 39 25.80 18.35 -24.52
C GLY A 39 24.75 17.67 -23.65
N ASN A 40 23.98 16.73 -24.19
CA ASN A 40 22.91 16.06 -23.44
C ASN A 40 23.44 14.79 -22.76
N LYS A 41 23.46 14.77 -21.42
CA LYS A 41 23.96 13.64 -20.63
C LYS A 41 23.18 12.34 -20.90
N LYS A 42 21.92 12.43 -21.31
CA LYS A 42 21.05 11.27 -21.59
C LYS A 42 20.90 11.07 -23.10
N HIS A 43 21.78 10.24 -23.69
CA HIS A 43 21.80 10.02 -25.13
C HIS A 43 20.62 9.20 -25.66
N ILE A 44 20.03 8.32 -24.87
CA ILE A 44 18.91 7.45 -25.27
C ILE A 44 17.73 7.73 -24.34
N TRP A 45 16.57 7.94 -24.93
CA TRP A 45 15.33 8.20 -24.24
C TRP A 45 14.24 7.22 -24.71
N THR A 46 13.44 6.73 -23.78
CA THR A 46 12.23 5.93 -24.01
C THR A 46 11.03 6.67 -23.41
N PRO A 47 9.90 6.79 -24.13
CA PRO A 47 8.70 7.38 -23.55
C PRO A 47 8.22 6.59 -22.34
N GLU A 48 7.72 7.29 -21.34
CA GLU A 48 7.05 6.67 -20.20
C GLU A 48 5.68 6.14 -20.63
N LEU A 49 5.31 4.99 -20.08
CA LEU A 49 4.02 4.38 -20.31
C LEU A 49 3.05 4.82 -19.22
N TYR A 50 2.19 5.77 -19.53
CA TYR A 50 1.29 6.39 -18.55
C TYR A 50 0.38 5.40 -17.80
N ASN A 51 -0.08 4.35 -18.47
CA ASN A 51 -1.01 3.36 -17.91
C ASN A 51 -0.34 2.06 -17.43
N VAL A 52 0.99 2.08 -17.26
CA VAL A 52 1.79 0.92 -16.84
C VAL A 52 2.64 1.30 -15.65
N ASP A 53 2.66 0.45 -14.66
CA ASP A 53 3.69 0.42 -13.64
C ASP A 53 4.86 -0.44 -14.16
N GLU A 54 5.93 0.21 -14.58
CA GLU A 54 7.10 -0.47 -15.15
C GLU A 54 7.90 -1.24 -14.08
N ASN A 55 7.81 -0.86 -12.80
CA ASN A 55 8.52 -1.54 -11.70
C ASN A 55 7.95 -2.95 -11.49
N HIS A 56 6.63 -3.06 -11.41
CA HIS A 56 5.94 -4.32 -11.22
C HIS A 56 5.54 -5.00 -12.54
N LYS A 57 5.73 -4.33 -13.67
CA LYS A 57 5.30 -4.80 -15.01
C LYS A 57 3.82 -5.17 -15.06
N ILE A 58 3.00 -4.28 -14.56
CA ILE A 58 1.55 -4.44 -14.47
C ILE A 58 0.85 -3.17 -14.98
N THR A 59 -0.32 -3.30 -15.62
CA THR A 59 -1.11 -2.12 -15.98
C THR A 59 -1.71 -1.48 -14.73
N ARG A 60 -1.94 -0.17 -14.74
CA ARG A 60 -2.56 0.53 -13.58
C ARG A 60 -3.94 -0.02 -13.22
N ARG A 61 -4.74 -0.41 -14.20
CA ARG A 61 -6.05 -1.03 -13.95
C ARG A 61 -5.91 -2.41 -13.28
N ALA A 62 -4.93 -3.22 -13.72
CA ALA A 62 -4.67 -4.51 -13.10
C ALA A 62 -4.08 -4.36 -11.70
N LEU A 63 -3.27 -3.33 -11.45
CA LEU A 63 -2.77 -3.01 -10.11
C LEU A 63 -3.93 -2.71 -9.15
N LEU A 64 -4.89 -1.89 -9.55
CA LEU A 64 -6.07 -1.61 -8.71
C LEU A 64 -6.90 -2.88 -8.47
N ALA A 65 -7.19 -3.66 -9.51
CA ALA A 65 -7.93 -4.91 -9.38
C ALA A 65 -7.20 -5.92 -8.50
N LEU A 66 -5.88 -6.03 -8.62
CA LEU A 66 -5.04 -6.90 -7.79
C LEU A 66 -5.08 -6.49 -6.31
N THR A 67 -4.98 -5.18 -6.02
CA THR A 67 -5.04 -4.70 -4.64
C THR A 67 -6.40 -4.94 -4.00
N GLU A 68 -7.50 -4.67 -4.70
CA GLU A 68 -8.85 -4.99 -4.22
C GLU A 68 -9.04 -6.49 -4.00
N HIS A 69 -8.54 -7.33 -4.90
CA HIS A 69 -8.61 -8.77 -4.79
C HIS A 69 -7.80 -9.27 -3.58
N SER A 70 -6.60 -8.75 -3.38
CA SER A 70 -5.71 -9.09 -2.27
C SER A 70 -6.23 -8.67 -0.89
N MET A 71 -7.21 -7.78 -0.81
CA MET A 71 -7.91 -7.47 0.45
C MET A 71 -8.89 -8.58 0.88
N ARG A 72 -9.25 -9.49 -0.02
CA ARG A 72 -10.30 -10.51 0.19
C ARG A 72 -9.79 -11.94 0.12
N THR A 73 -8.58 -12.13 -0.43
CA THR A 73 -7.96 -13.45 -0.65
C THR A 73 -6.54 -13.49 -0.14
N THR A 74 -5.90 -14.65 -0.21
CA THR A 74 -4.47 -14.75 0.09
C THR A 74 -3.62 -14.21 -1.07
N PHE A 75 -2.36 -13.83 -0.78
CA PHE A 75 -1.45 -13.41 -1.85
C PHE A 75 -1.12 -14.55 -2.81
N GLU A 76 -1.20 -15.80 -2.37
CA GLU A 76 -1.03 -17.00 -3.17
C GLU A 76 -2.17 -17.13 -4.20
N ASP A 77 -3.42 -16.99 -3.77
CA ASP A 77 -4.58 -17.08 -4.65
C ASP A 77 -4.58 -15.92 -5.66
N ALA A 78 -4.35 -14.69 -5.18
CA ALA A 78 -4.25 -13.52 -6.05
C ALA A 78 -3.11 -13.68 -7.08
N ALA A 79 -2.00 -14.31 -6.70
CA ALA A 79 -0.87 -14.56 -7.60
C ALA A 79 -1.23 -15.52 -8.75
N ILE A 80 -2.07 -16.52 -8.48
CA ILE A 80 -2.57 -17.45 -9.51
C ILE A 80 -3.42 -16.70 -10.54
N ASP A 81 -4.38 -15.90 -10.08
CA ASP A 81 -5.33 -15.21 -10.96
C ASP A 81 -4.64 -14.18 -11.87
N PHE A 82 -3.62 -13.50 -11.38
CA PHE A 82 -2.89 -12.46 -12.12
C PHE A 82 -1.58 -12.94 -12.77
N VAL A 83 -1.24 -14.22 -12.64
CA VAL A 83 0.03 -14.82 -13.13
C VAL A 83 1.26 -14.04 -12.66
N LEU A 84 1.28 -13.79 -11.38
CA LEU A 84 2.38 -13.15 -10.66
C LEU A 84 2.99 -14.10 -9.62
N SER A 85 4.14 -13.77 -9.09
CA SER A 85 4.62 -14.45 -7.88
C SER A 85 3.90 -13.90 -6.65
N PRO A 86 3.64 -14.70 -5.59
CA PRO A 86 3.06 -14.21 -4.34
C PRO A 86 3.86 -13.05 -3.74
N ASN A 87 5.17 -13.08 -3.90
CA ASN A 87 6.05 -12.01 -3.44
C ASN A 87 5.84 -10.70 -4.22
N THR A 88 5.59 -10.78 -5.53
CA THR A 88 5.24 -9.62 -6.35
C THR A 88 3.90 -9.03 -5.91
N VAL A 89 2.89 -9.87 -5.68
CA VAL A 89 1.58 -9.44 -5.16
C VAL A 89 1.73 -8.71 -3.83
N LYS A 90 2.49 -9.29 -2.89
CA LYS A 90 2.79 -8.67 -1.61
C LYS A 90 3.45 -7.29 -1.78
N ASN A 91 4.45 -7.17 -2.64
CA ASN A 91 5.15 -5.89 -2.84
C ASN A 91 4.23 -4.83 -3.42
N VAL A 92 3.44 -5.18 -4.47
CA VAL A 92 2.42 -4.29 -5.03
C VAL A 92 1.42 -3.82 -3.96
N PHE A 93 0.99 -4.74 -3.10
CA PHE A 93 0.04 -4.42 -2.03
C PHE A 93 0.65 -3.50 -0.96
N VAL A 94 1.90 -3.74 -0.58
CA VAL A 94 2.64 -2.89 0.38
C VAL A 94 2.82 -1.47 -0.18
N ASP A 95 3.27 -1.35 -1.44
CA ASP A 95 3.44 -0.04 -2.09
C ASP A 95 2.11 0.72 -2.17
N PHE A 96 1.02 0.01 -2.50
CA PHE A 96 -0.33 0.59 -2.47
C PHE A 96 -0.74 1.08 -1.08
N LEU A 97 -0.45 0.33 -0.02
CA LEU A 97 -0.74 0.75 1.36
C LEU A 97 0.10 1.98 1.75
N GLU A 98 1.38 2.02 1.41
CA GLU A 98 2.26 3.15 1.71
C GLU A 98 1.81 4.44 1.02
N ASP A 99 1.41 4.35 -0.26
CA ASP A 99 0.89 5.49 -1.00
C ASP A 99 -0.44 6.00 -0.44
N ASN A 100 -1.34 5.07 -0.07
CA ASN A 100 -2.63 5.44 0.52
C ASN A 100 -2.50 5.96 1.95
N ARG A 101 -1.56 5.44 2.75
CA ARG A 101 -1.31 5.88 4.13
C ARG A 101 -1.05 7.38 4.20
N LYS A 102 -0.38 7.97 3.21
CA LYS A 102 -0.12 9.41 3.13
C LYS A 102 -1.39 10.24 2.97
N ASN A 103 -2.43 9.64 2.39
CA ASN A 103 -3.70 10.29 2.05
C ASN A 103 -4.84 9.94 3.03
N LEU A 104 -4.70 8.84 3.78
CA LEU A 104 -5.69 8.42 4.76
C LEU A 104 -5.59 9.32 6.00
N ARG A 105 -6.61 10.13 6.20
CA ARG A 105 -6.81 10.94 7.41
C ARG A 105 -8.00 10.38 8.16
N PHE A 106 -7.73 9.57 9.17
CA PHE A 106 -8.76 9.15 10.10
C PHE A 106 -9.05 10.26 11.08
N LYS A 107 -10.33 10.52 11.35
CA LYS A 107 -10.75 11.42 12.43
C LYS A 107 -10.56 10.69 13.76
N THR A 108 -10.01 11.37 14.75
CA THR A 108 -9.89 10.81 16.10
C THR A 108 -11.27 10.49 16.67
N PRO A 109 -11.54 9.24 17.10
CA PRO A 109 -12.82 8.84 17.65
C PRO A 109 -13.10 9.56 18.98
N ALA A 110 -14.37 9.90 19.23
CA ALA A 110 -14.80 10.42 20.53
C ALA A 110 -14.82 9.34 21.63
N PHE A 111 -15.07 8.10 21.24
CA PHE A 111 -15.15 6.95 22.15
C PHE A 111 -14.16 5.89 21.72
N ILE A 112 -13.07 5.76 22.47
CA ILE A 112 -11.95 4.85 22.16
C ILE A 112 -12.04 3.61 23.04
N GLY A 113 -11.94 2.43 22.40
CA GLY A 113 -11.71 1.16 23.09
C GLY A 113 -10.26 0.73 22.94
N ILE A 114 -9.68 0.22 24.02
CA ILE A 114 -8.33 -0.35 24.01
C ILE A 114 -8.43 -1.81 24.46
N ASP A 115 -7.88 -2.70 23.64
CA ASP A 115 -7.83 -4.13 23.93
C ASP A 115 -6.47 -4.71 23.53
N GLU A 116 -6.17 -5.91 24.01
CA GLU A 116 -4.93 -6.62 23.73
C GLU A 116 -5.21 -7.88 22.93
N ILE A 117 -4.46 -8.06 21.87
CA ILE A 117 -4.47 -9.29 21.09
C ILE A 117 -3.06 -9.89 21.00
N LYS A 118 -2.99 -11.21 21.02
CA LYS A 118 -1.75 -11.94 20.80
C LYS A 118 -1.78 -12.59 19.42
N VAL A 119 -0.88 -12.15 18.55
CA VAL A 119 -0.76 -12.68 17.20
C VAL A 119 0.49 -13.55 17.08
N LYS A 120 0.31 -14.79 16.58
CA LYS A 120 1.42 -15.71 16.35
C LYS A 120 2.46 -15.04 15.43
N LYS A 121 3.71 -15.03 15.84
CA LYS A 121 4.87 -14.38 15.19
C LYS A 121 5.00 -12.85 15.35
N LEU A 122 3.93 -12.11 15.65
CA LEU A 122 4.00 -10.66 15.88
C LEU A 122 4.06 -10.30 17.37
N GLY A 123 3.66 -11.23 18.23
CA GLY A 123 3.64 -11.02 19.69
C GLY A 123 2.34 -10.35 20.15
N GLU A 124 2.46 -9.56 21.21
CA GLU A 124 1.35 -8.82 21.81
C GLU A 124 1.17 -7.49 21.08
N LEU A 125 -0.06 -7.19 20.69
CA LEU A 125 -0.46 -5.96 20.02
C LEU A 125 -1.56 -5.29 20.82
N THR A 126 -1.56 -3.97 20.85
CA THR A 126 -2.67 -3.17 21.40
C THR A 126 -3.56 -2.75 20.24
N VAL A 127 -4.83 -3.03 20.35
CA VAL A 127 -5.87 -2.69 19.37
C VAL A 127 -6.62 -1.47 19.86
N ILE A 128 -6.69 -0.46 19.02
CA ILE A 128 -7.46 0.76 19.26
C ILE A 128 -8.70 0.72 18.39
N THR A 129 -9.88 0.84 19.02
CA THR A 129 -11.17 0.75 18.33
C THR A 129 -11.97 2.04 18.48
N ASP A 130 -12.74 2.36 17.45
CA ASP A 130 -13.82 3.34 17.51
C ASP A 130 -15.08 2.62 17.99
N ILE A 131 -15.49 2.89 19.24
CA ILE A 131 -16.64 2.20 19.85
C ILE A 131 -17.95 2.65 19.21
N GLU A 132 -18.07 3.90 18.82
CA GLU A 132 -19.29 4.46 18.23
C GLU A 132 -19.58 3.82 16.87
N HIS A 133 -18.57 3.74 16.02
CA HIS A 133 -18.69 3.17 14.67
C HIS A 133 -18.41 1.66 14.62
N ARG A 134 -18.00 1.05 15.74
CA ARG A 134 -17.63 -0.37 15.84
C ARG A 134 -16.58 -0.79 14.83
N THR A 135 -15.56 0.04 14.64
CA THR A 135 -14.49 -0.19 13.68
C THR A 135 -13.13 -0.25 14.36
N LEU A 136 -12.20 -0.93 13.72
CA LEU A 136 -10.80 -0.85 14.08
C LEU A 136 -10.29 0.55 13.68
N TYR A 137 -9.65 1.24 14.63
CA TYR A 137 -9.05 2.54 14.39
C TYR A 137 -7.55 2.45 14.15
N ASP A 138 -6.82 1.73 15.02
CA ASP A 138 -5.38 1.55 14.89
C ASP A 138 -4.88 0.27 15.58
N ILE A 139 -3.66 -0.15 15.29
CA ILE A 139 -2.99 -1.27 15.95
C ILE A 139 -1.56 -0.84 16.31
N LEU A 140 -1.21 -0.96 17.59
CA LEU A 140 0.12 -0.62 18.09
C LEU A 140 0.92 -1.88 18.39
N GLN A 141 2.21 -1.85 18.14
CA GLN A 141 3.10 -2.94 18.50
C GLN A 141 3.45 -2.88 19.99
N GLY A 142 3.18 -3.97 20.72
CA GLY A 142 3.39 -4.06 22.15
C GLY A 142 2.22 -3.52 22.98
N ARG A 143 2.38 -3.60 24.30
CA ARG A 143 1.34 -3.19 25.28
C ARG A 143 1.90 -2.34 26.42
N ASN A 144 3.04 -1.72 26.22
CA ASN A 144 3.65 -0.95 27.29
C ASN A 144 3.06 0.46 27.42
N GLN A 145 3.08 0.97 28.64
CA GLN A 145 2.58 2.31 28.97
C GLN A 145 3.20 3.41 28.09
N LYS A 146 4.50 3.32 27.83
CA LYS A 146 5.22 4.34 27.05
C LYS A 146 4.67 4.45 25.63
N THR A 147 4.47 3.33 24.95
CA THR A 147 3.91 3.28 23.57
C THR A 147 2.52 3.92 23.50
N LEU A 148 1.66 3.61 24.49
CA LEU A 148 0.33 4.19 24.56
C LEU A 148 0.35 5.68 24.84
N THR A 149 1.16 6.14 25.79
CA THR A 149 1.27 7.56 26.10
C THR A 149 1.78 8.34 24.87
N GLU A 150 2.82 7.84 24.19
CA GLU A 150 3.34 8.45 22.96
C GLU A 150 2.27 8.48 21.86
N TYR A 151 1.49 7.41 21.74
CA TYR A 151 0.38 7.33 20.78
C TYR A 151 -0.69 8.40 21.05
N PHE A 152 -1.20 8.50 22.29
CA PHE A 152 -2.23 9.49 22.63
C PHE A 152 -1.71 10.92 22.48
N MET A 153 -0.46 11.19 22.82
CA MET A 153 0.17 12.49 22.57
C MET A 153 0.33 12.81 21.08
N SER A 154 0.38 11.80 20.21
CA SER A 154 0.51 11.97 18.77
C SER A 154 -0.82 12.21 18.06
N LEU A 155 -1.95 11.97 18.70
CA LEU A 155 -3.27 12.20 18.14
C LEU A 155 -3.50 13.71 17.91
N ARG A 156 -3.81 14.07 16.66
CA ARG A 156 -3.95 15.47 16.27
C ARG A 156 -5.13 16.18 16.91
N ASP A 157 -6.22 15.47 17.11
CA ASP A 157 -7.48 15.99 17.64
C ASP A 157 -7.79 15.30 18.97
N SER A 158 -6.80 15.15 19.88
CA SER A 158 -6.95 14.46 21.14
C SER A 158 -8.03 15.09 22.04
N GLU A 159 -8.27 16.39 21.89
CA GLU A 159 -9.34 17.11 22.58
C GLU A 159 -10.75 16.64 22.24
N LYS A 160 -10.92 15.90 21.15
CA LYS A 160 -12.20 15.31 20.75
C LYS A 160 -12.51 14.01 21.47
N VAL A 161 -11.50 13.38 22.09
CA VAL A 161 -11.69 12.14 22.86
C VAL A 161 -12.46 12.44 24.13
N GLN A 162 -13.65 11.87 24.26
CA GLN A 162 -14.52 12.04 25.43
C GLN A 162 -14.37 10.89 26.42
N TRP A 163 -14.23 9.67 25.92
CA TRP A 163 -14.15 8.47 26.73
C TRP A 163 -13.14 7.48 26.15
N VAL A 164 -12.37 6.90 27.07
CA VAL A 164 -11.49 5.77 26.76
C VAL A 164 -11.91 4.59 27.65
N CYS A 165 -12.18 3.46 27.00
CA CYS A 165 -12.59 2.22 27.66
C CYS A 165 -11.48 1.18 27.47
N SER A 166 -10.98 0.61 28.54
CA SER A 166 -10.01 -0.48 28.50
C SER A 166 -10.40 -1.59 29.47
N ASP A 167 -9.77 -2.76 29.31
CA ASP A 167 -9.78 -3.75 30.37
C ASP A 167 -9.01 -3.22 31.61
N MET A 168 -9.11 -3.95 32.74
CA MET A 168 -8.47 -3.54 34.01
C MET A 168 -6.93 -3.66 34.01
N TYR A 169 -6.28 -3.62 32.82
CA TYR A 169 -4.82 -3.70 32.76
C TYR A 169 -4.19 -2.37 33.19
N ARG A 170 -3.56 -2.37 34.37
CA ARG A 170 -3.00 -1.16 35.03
C ARG A 170 -2.14 -0.22 34.14
N PRO A 171 -1.31 -0.71 33.19
CA PRO A 171 -0.59 0.17 32.31
C PRO A 171 -1.47 1.06 31.42
N PHE A 172 -2.68 0.63 31.10
CA PHE A 172 -3.63 1.41 30.31
C PHE A 172 -4.19 2.58 31.10
N GLU A 173 -4.56 2.37 32.38
CA GLU A 173 -5.06 3.44 33.26
C GLU A 173 -4.08 4.61 33.42
N LYS A 174 -2.77 4.33 33.40
CA LYS A 174 -1.74 5.35 33.59
C LYS A 174 -1.36 6.09 32.31
N SER A 175 -1.84 5.67 31.17
CA SER A 175 -1.50 6.20 29.85
C SER A 175 -2.59 7.09 29.26
N ILE A 176 -3.77 7.04 29.84
CA ILE A 176 -4.98 7.83 29.54
C ILE A 176 -5.00 9.04 30.47
#